data_cbd165c7db93c37568d798873fbff3da
#
_entry.id   cbd165c7db93c37568d798873fbff3da
#
_cell.length_a   1.000
_cell.length_b   1.000
_cell.length_c   1.000
_cell.angle_alpha   90.00
_cell.angle_beta   90.00
_cell.angle_gamma   90.00
#
_symmetry.space_group_name_H-M   'P 1'
#
loop_
_entity.id
_entity.type
_entity.pdbx_description
1 polymer ?
#
loop_
_entity_poly.entity_id
_entity_poly.type
_entity_poly.pdbx_seq_one_letter_code
_entity_poly.pdbx_strand_id
1 'polypeptide(L)'
;PERNTIELLPTSIAGRKVRFIVLDDATDTTAAVRNARKLVTEDRVDVIIGPTVTPTSLALLEVIGPAETPMISLAGSSVIAHPVEGHKRWAFKLAPNEPLMAARIFEHATNNNVKTIAYIAFANAFGESFTSEMRKVGELRKVQTVAHEKFNPTDTSVTPQVLKVLSLNPDAVLI
;
A
#
# COMPACT_ATOMS: atom_id res chain seq x y z
N PRO A 1 -2.40 -8.48 -13.21
CA PRO A 1 -1.02 -9.02 -13.14
C PRO A 1 -0.91 -10.19 -12.19
N GLU A 2 -1.41 -10.12 -10.94
CA GLU A 2 -1.25 -11.16 -9.92
C GLU A 2 -1.84 -12.50 -10.36
N ARG A 3 -3.04 -12.52 -10.92
CA ARG A 3 -3.68 -13.74 -11.43
C ARG A 3 -2.79 -14.47 -12.43
N ASN A 4 -2.24 -13.75 -13.41
CA ASN A 4 -1.39 -14.35 -14.44
C ASN A 4 -0.07 -14.88 -13.84
N THR A 5 0.45 -14.24 -12.78
CA THR A 5 1.62 -14.72 -12.05
C THR A 5 1.33 -16.04 -11.36
N ILE A 6 0.14 -16.20 -10.75
CA ILE A 6 -0.26 -17.44 -10.08
C ILE A 6 -0.30 -18.64 -11.04
N GLU A 7 -0.71 -18.41 -12.29
CA GLU A 7 -0.71 -19.45 -13.33
C GLU A 7 0.69 -19.99 -13.68
N LEU A 8 1.74 -19.24 -13.32
CA LEU A 8 3.15 -19.64 -13.51
C LEU A 8 3.75 -20.35 -12.29
N LEU A 9 3.06 -20.36 -11.16
CA LEU A 9 3.57 -20.94 -9.92
C LEU A 9 3.50 -22.47 -9.95
N PRO A 10 4.41 -23.17 -9.25
CA PRO A 10 4.41 -24.61 -9.19
C PRO A 10 3.16 -25.13 -8.45
N THR A 11 2.60 -26.24 -8.92
CA THR A 11 1.47 -26.91 -8.29
C THR A 11 1.87 -27.82 -7.13
N SER A 12 3.17 -27.89 -6.80
CA SER A 12 3.67 -28.59 -5.62
C SER A 12 4.87 -27.84 -5.02
N ILE A 13 4.96 -27.82 -3.69
CA ILE A 13 6.08 -27.24 -2.93
C ILE A 13 6.53 -28.28 -1.91
N ALA A 14 7.82 -28.59 -1.88
CA ALA A 14 8.42 -29.60 -1.00
C ALA A 14 7.67 -30.95 -1.01
N GLY A 15 7.23 -31.39 -2.21
CA GLY A 15 6.50 -32.65 -2.40
C GLY A 15 5.01 -32.60 -2.01
N ARG A 16 4.52 -31.47 -1.51
CA ARG A 16 3.10 -31.29 -1.16
C ARG A 16 2.36 -30.56 -2.27
N LYS A 17 1.17 -31.04 -2.63
CA LYS A 17 0.30 -30.39 -3.63
C LYS A 17 -0.17 -29.03 -3.13
N VAL A 18 -0.08 -28.00 -3.98
CA VAL A 18 -0.58 -26.65 -3.72
C VAL A 18 -1.81 -26.39 -4.58
N ARG A 19 -2.85 -25.82 -3.97
CA ARG A 19 -4.06 -25.36 -4.65
C ARG A 19 -4.18 -23.85 -4.49
N PHE A 20 -4.18 -23.13 -5.58
CA PHE A 20 -4.43 -21.69 -5.60
C PHE A 20 -5.93 -21.41 -5.80
N ILE A 21 -6.51 -20.54 -4.98
CA ILE A 21 -7.89 -20.08 -5.08
C ILE A 21 -7.80 -18.56 -5.32
N VAL A 22 -8.23 -18.12 -6.51
CA VAL A 22 -8.15 -16.72 -6.92
C VAL A 22 -9.54 -16.09 -6.86
N LEU A 23 -9.67 -15.02 -6.07
CA LEU A 23 -10.89 -14.23 -5.93
C LEU A 23 -10.57 -12.78 -6.25
N ASP A 24 -11.45 -12.13 -7.00
CA ASP A 24 -11.33 -10.70 -7.33
C ASP A 24 -12.07 -9.87 -6.28
N ASP A 25 -11.41 -8.89 -5.70
CA ASP A 25 -12.00 -7.95 -4.76
C ASP A 25 -12.46 -6.63 -5.42
N ALA A 26 -12.21 -6.48 -6.72
CA ALA A 26 -12.53 -5.27 -7.48
C ALA A 26 -12.05 -3.96 -6.82
N THR A 27 -11.00 -4.03 -5.99
CA THR A 27 -10.50 -2.92 -5.16
C THR A 27 -11.54 -2.38 -4.15
N ASP A 28 -12.58 -3.17 -3.85
CA ASP A 28 -13.64 -2.86 -2.90
C ASP A 28 -13.41 -3.56 -1.56
N THR A 29 -13.49 -2.80 -0.46
CA THR A 29 -13.22 -3.33 0.89
C THR A 29 -14.26 -4.36 1.34
N THR A 30 -15.53 -4.19 0.96
CA THR A 30 -16.61 -5.13 1.30
C THR A 30 -16.43 -6.45 0.56
N ALA A 31 -16.11 -6.38 -0.74
CA ALA A 31 -15.82 -7.57 -1.53
C ALA A 31 -14.57 -8.29 -1.01
N ALA A 32 -13.51 -7.55 -0.66
CA ALA A 32 -12.29 -8.12 -0.09
C ALA A 32 -12.57 -8.88 1.23
N VAL A 33 -13.32 -8.28 2.16
CA VAL A 33 -13.70 -8.92 3.43
C VAL A 33 -14.55 -10.17 3.20
N ARG A 34 -15.54 -10.10 2.29
CA ARG A 34 -16.36 -11.27 1.93
C ARG A 34 -15.50 -12.41 1.37
N ASN A 35 -14.60 -12.08 0.44
CA ASN A 35 -13.69 -13.05 -0.16
C ASN A 35 -12.74 -13.67 0.89
N ALA A 36 -12.17 -12.84 1.77
CA ALA A 36 -11.31 -13.33 2.85
C ALA A 36 -12.05 -14.27 3.80
N ARG A 37 -13.29 -13.93 4.20
CA ARG A 37 -14.12 -14.82 5.02
C ARG A 37 -14.34 -16.16 4.34
N LYS A 38 -14.70 -16.17 3.05
CA LYS A 38 -14.86 -17.41 2.28
C LYS A 38 -13.58 -18.24 2.28
N LEU A 39 -12.43 -17.62 1.96
CA LEU A 39 -11.14 -18.30 1.94
C LEU A 39 -10.80 -18.96 3.28
N VAL A 40 -11.07 -18.27 4.39
CA VAL A 40 -10.73 -18.73 5.74
C VAL A 40 -11.72 -19.80 6.22
N THR A 41 -13.05 -19.55 6.09
CA THR A 41 -14.06 -20.41 6.73
C THR A 41 -14.50 -21.58 5.87
N GLU A 42 -14.64 -21.37 4.56
CA GLU A 42 -15.12 -22.39 3.62
C GLU A 42 -13.96 -23.15 2.97
N ASP A 43 -13.02 -22.41 2.37
CA ASP A 43 -11.89 -22.97 1.64
C ASP A 43 -10.74 -23.41 2.55
N ARG A 44 -10.68 -22.89 3.79
CA ARG A 44 -9.68 -23.20 4.83
C ARG A 44 -8.25 -23.09 4.31
N VAL A 45 -7.93 -21.94 3.72
CA VAL A 45 -6.60 -21.70 3.15
C VAL A 45 -5.53 -21.59 4.25
N ASP A 46 -4.33 -22.07 3.97
CA ASP A 46 -3.18 -21.97 4.88
C ASP A 46 -2.59 -20.54 4.92
N VAL A 47 -2.78 -19.76 3.85
CA VAL A 47 -2.27 -18.40 3.70
C VAL A 47 -3.08 -17.61 2.68
N ILE A 48 -3.24 -16.30 2.92
CA ILE A 48 -3.80 -15.35 1.96
C ILE A 48 -2.66 -14.53 1.36
N ILE A 49 -2.59 -14.43 0.03
CA ILE A 49 -1.64 -13.57 -0.69
C ILE A 49 -2.44 -12.45 -1.35
N GLY A 50 -2.08 -11.22 -1.06
CA GLY A 50 -2.88 -10.02 -1.38
C GLY A 50 -3.55 -9.46 -0.12
N PRO A 51 -4.42 -8.46 -0.24
CA PRO A 51 -4.68 -7.62 -1.42
C PRO A 51 -3.51 -6.72 -1.82
N THR A 52 -3.68 -5.97 -2.93
CA THR A 52 -2.66 -5.05 -3.47
C THR A 52 -2.81 -3.61 -3.02
N VAL A 53 -3.96 -3.22 -2.48
CA VAL A 53 -4.18 -1.85 -2.01
C VAL A 53 -4.35 -1.79 -0.49
N THR A 54 -3.90 -0.70 0.11
CA THR A 54 -3.86 -0.53 1.56
C THR A 54 -5.24 -0.59 2.21
N PRO A 55 -6.30 0.07 1.70
CA PRO A 55 -7.63 0.00 2.33
C PRO A 55 -8.18 -1.43 2.43
N THR A 56 -8.06 -2.23 1.37
CA THR A 56 -8.53 -3.63 1.40
C THR A 56 -7.67 -4.48 2.34
N SER A 57 -6.35 -4.29 2.35
CA SER A 57 -5.46 -5.00 3.28
C SER A 57 -5.78 -4.72 4.75
N LEU A 58 -6.06 -3.47 5.09
CA LEU A 58 -6.45 -3.08 6.46
C LEU A 58 -7.79 -3.70 6.85
N ALA A 59 -8.77 -3.73 5.93
CA ALA A 59 -10.06 -4.33 6.18
C ALA A 59 -9.98 -5.85 6.44
N LEU A 60 -9.00 -6.54 5.87
CA LEU A 60 -8.79 -7.97 6.09
C LEU A 60 -8.26 -8.30 7.50
N LEU A 61 -7.66 -7.37 8.23
CA LEU A 61 -7.14 -7.61 9.58
C LEU A 61 -8.20 -8.15 10.52
N GLU A 62 -9.45 -7.71 10.39
CA GLU A 62 -10.59 -8.15 11.19
C GLU A 62 -11.06 -9.58 10.85
N VAL A 63 -10.58 -10.14 9.76
CA VAL A 63 -10.87 -11.52 9.34
C VAL A 63 -9.72 -12.44 9.69
N ILE A 64 -8.50 -12.07 9.30
CA ILE A 64 -7.32 -12.92 9.44
C ILE A 64 -6.87 -13.04 10.90
N GLY A 65 -7.05 -11.99 11.70
CA GLY A 65 -6.63 -11.99 13.10
C GLY A 65 -7.36 -13.05 13.94
N PRO A 66 -8.70 -13.03 14.03
CA PRO A 66 -9.47 -14.04 14.76
C PRO A 66 -9.32 -15.45 14.19
N ALA A 67 -9.07 -15.56 12.89
CA ALA A 67 -8.91 -16.85 12.21
C ALA A 67 -7.48 -17.40 12.28
N GLU A 68 -6.54 -16.62 12.83
CA GLU A 68 -5.12 -16.97 12.91
C GLU A 68 -4.52 -17.40 11.56
N THR A 69 -5.02 -16.78 10.48
CA THR A 69 -4.61 -17.11 9.11
C THR A 69 -3.60 -16.07 8.62
N PRO A 70 -2.35 -16.46 8.26
CA PRO A 70 -1.36 -15.53 7.74
C PRO A 70 -1.81 -14.84 6.46
N MET A 71 -1.58 -13.53 6.38
CA MET A 71 -1.77 -12.73 5.16
C MET A 71 -0.45 -12.10 4.73
N ILE A 72 -0.07 -12.29 3.48
CA ILE A 72 1.05 -11.60 2.83
C ILE A 72 0.45 -10.51 1.93
N SER A 73 0.33 -9.30 2.47
CA SER A 73 -0.17 -8.14 1.71
C SER A 73 0.87 -7.69 0.68
N LEU A 74 0.39 -7.35 -0.52
CA LEU A 74 1.19 -6.75 -1.60
C LEU A 74 1.10 -5.22 -1.60
N ALA A 75 0.31 -4.65 -0.69
CA ALA A 75 0.12 -3.20 -0.55
C ALA A 75 1.32 -2.49 0.08
N GLY A 76 1.43 -1.18 -0.19
CA GLY A 76 2.62 -0.39 0.15
C GLY A 76 2.72 0.08 1.61
N SER A 77 1.60 0.29 2.32
CA SER A 77 1.64 0.93 3.62
C SER A 77 2.16 0.05 4.74
N SER A 78 3.10 0.59 5.52
CA SER A 78 3.67 -0.07 6.71
C SER A 78 2.65 -0.28 7.82
N VAL A 79 1.59 0.54 7.89
CA VAL A 79 0.55 0.43 8.92
C VAL A 79 -0.23 -0.88 8.87
N ILE A 80 -0.14 -1.64 7.77
CA ILE A 80 -0.75 -2.96 7.63
C ILE A 80 -0.13 -3.97 8.62
N ALA A 81 1.20 -3.92 8.79
CA ALA A 81 1.95 -4.88 9.61
C ALA A 81 2.60 -4.25 10.86
N HIS A 82 2.63 -2.93 10.97
CA HIS A 82 3.28 -2.22 12.07
C HIS A 82 2.35 -1.23 12.78
N PRO A 83 2.50 -1.05 14.11
CA PRO A 83 3.27 -1.93 15.02
C PRO A 83 2.70 -3.35 15.04
N VAL A 84 3.54 -4.35 15.32
CA VAL A 84 3.13 -5.75 15.37
C VAL A 84 2.36 -6.02 16.66
N GLU A 85 1.06 -5.83 16.62
CA GLU A 85 0.14 -5.98 17.75
C GLU A 85 -1.23 -6.50 17.29
N GLY A 86 -2.01 -7.08 18.20
CA GLY A 86 -3.36 -7.55 17.91
C GLY A 86 -3.43 -8.41 16.64
N HIS A 87 -4.38 -8.10 15.77
CA HIS A 87 -4.60 -8.80 14.49
C HIS A 87 -3.43 -8.70 13.51
N LYS A 88 -2.61 -7.65 13.61
CA LYS A 88 -1.43 -7.46 12.75
C LYS A 88 -0.33 -8.50 12.96
N ARG A 89 -0.40 -9.33 13.99
CA ARG A 89 0.51 -10.48 14.17
C ARG A 89 0.43 -11.49 13.02
N TRP A 90 -0.71 -11.51 12.34
CA TRP A 90 -0.97 -12.40 11.20
C TRP A 90 -0.78 -11.71 9.85
N ALA A 91 -0.43 -10.42 9.86
CA ALA A 91 -0.22 -9.63 8.67
C ALA A 91 1.28 -9.43 8.37
N PHE A 92 1.68 -9.84 7.20
CA PHE A 92 3.00 -9.63 6.62
C PHE A 92 2.85 -8.77 5.36
N LYS A 93 3.90 -8.09 4.94
CA LYS A 93 3.87 -7.34 3.67
C LYS A 93 5.15 -7.55 2.87
N LEU A 94 4.99 -7.57 1.55
CA LEU A 94 6.09 -7.77 0.62
C LEU A 94 6.72 -6.44 0.17
N ALA A 95 5.91 -5.42 -0.09
CA ALA A 95 6.41 -4.12 -0.55
C ALA A 95 7.34 -3.46 0.48
N PRO A 96 8.36 -2.70 0.07
CA PRO A 96 9.21 -1.92 0.98
C PRO A 96 8.41 -0.99 1.88
N ASN A 97 8.92 -0.71 3.08
CA ASN A 97 8.31 0.26 3.98
C ASN A 97 8.57 1.70 3.52
N GLU A 98 7.61 2.59 3.73
CA GLU A 98 7.66 3.98 3.29
C GLU A 98 8.91 4.73 3.80
N PRO A 99 9.39 4.53 5.06
CA PRO A 99 10.62 5.18 5.52
C PRO A 99 11.84 4.88 4.65
N LEU A 100 11.96 3.64 4.13
CA LEU A 100 13.06 3.27 3.23
C LEU A 100 12.94 3.99 1.88
N MET A 101 11.72 4.04 1.33
CA MET A 101 11.45 4.78 0.08
C MET A 101 11.71 6.27 0.26
N ALA A 102 11.20 6.86 1.35
CA ALA A 102 11.42 8.26 1.67
C ALA A 102 12.91 8.60 1.79
N ALA A 103 13.68 7.76 2.49
CA ALA A 103 15.13 7.97 2.63
C ALA A 103 15.83 8.07 1.27
N ARG A 104 15.47 7.21 0.32
CA ARG A 104 16.06 7.20 -1.03
C ARG A 104 15.59 8.37 -1.91
N ILE A 105 14.30 8.70 -1.85
CA ILE A 105 13.74 9.85 -2.58
C ILE A 105 14.42 11.14 -2.12
N PHE A 106 14.51 11.35 -0.81
CA PHE A 106 15.11 12.58 -0.29
C PHE A 106 16.63 12.60 -0.37
N GLU A 107 17.32 11.47 -0.39
CA GLU A 107 18.73 11.39 -0.76
C GLU A 107 18.94 11.92 -2.19
N HIS A 108 18.13 11.44 -3.14
CA HIS A 108 18.17 11.91 -4.52
C HIS A 108 17.81 13.39 -4.63
N ALA A 109 16.76 13.85 -3.95
CA ALA A 109 16.32 15.24 -3.94
C ALA A 109 17.43 16.17 -3.45
N THR A 110 18.06 15.85 -2.33
CA THR A 110 19.15 16.67 -1.77
C THR A 110 20.39 16.70 -2.65
N ASN A 111 20.75 15.58 -3.27
CA ASN A 111 21.87 15.50 -4.22
C ASN A 111 21.63 16.33 -5.49
N ASN A 112 20.37 16.61 -5.82
CA ASN A 112 19.97 17.46 -6.95
C ASN A 112 19.54 18.88 -6.52
N ASN A 113 19.92 19.32 -5.31
CA ASN A 113 19.63 20.65 -4.78
C ASN A 113 18.14 21.01 -4.66
N VAL A 114 17.25 20.05 -4.60
CA VAL A 114 15.81 20.26 -4.32
C VAL A 114 15.65 20.84 -2.92
N LYS A 115 14.98 21.99 -2.80
CA LYS A 115 14.70 22.70 -1.54
C LYS A 115 13.21 22.67 -1.19
N THR A 116 12.36 22.64 -2.21
CA THR A 116 10.91 22.66 -2.08
C THR A 116 10.27 21.50 -2.82
N ILE A 117 9.30 20.86 -2.19
CA ILE A 117 8.59 19.72 -2.77
C ILE A 117 7.08 19.88 -2.56
N ALA A 118 6.31 19.47 -3.55
CA ALA A 118 4.87 19.32 -3.44
C ALA A 118 4.47 17.85 -3.64
N TYR A 119 3.34 17.47 -3.06
CA TYR A 119 2.75 16.12 -3.20
C TYR A 119 1.40 16.19 -3.88
N ILE A 120 1.13 15.23 -4.76
CA ILE A 120 -0.19 14.92 -5.26
C ILE A 120 -0.43 13.43 -4.98
N ALA A 121 -1.30 13.11 -4.03
CA ALA A 121 -1.44 11.77 -3.50
C ALA A 121 -2.90 11.28 -3.50
N PHE A 122 -3.10 9.97 -3.39
CA PHE A 122 -4.42 9.40 -3.20
C PHE A 122 -5.07 9.86 -1.90
N ALA A 123 -6.38 10.19 -1.97
CA ALA A 123 -7.21 10.48 -0.80
C ALA A 123 -7.64 9.17 -0.10
N ASN A 124 -6.69 8.37 0.34
CA ASN A 124 -6.92 7.09 1.02
C ASN A 124 -5.80 6.77 2.02
N ALA A 125 -5.94 5.65 2.73
CA ALA A 125 -4.97 5.24 3.77
C ALA A 125 -3.53 5.08 3.25
N PHE A 126 -3.31 4.71 2.00
CA PHE A 126 -1.97 4.66 1.41
C PHE A 126 -1.39 6.07 1.24
N GLY A 127 -2.14 6.98 0.59
CA GLY A 127 -1.68 8.35 0.37
C GLY A 127 -1.38 9.09 1.68
N GLU A 128 -2.19 8.89 2.72
CA GLU A 128 -1.95 9.47 4.05
C GLU A 128 -0.66 8.92 4.68
N SER A 129 -0.50 7.61 4.71
CA SER A 129 0.67 6.95 5.29
C SER A 129 1.94 7.35 4.55
N PHE A 130 1.92 7.30 3.22
CA PHE A 130 3.04 7.63 2.36
C PHE A 130 3.47 9.09 2.53
N THR A 131 2.56 10.05 2.40
CA THR A 131 2.88 11.47 2.53
C THR A 131 3.30 11.85 3.93
N SER A 132 2.76 11.22 4.97
CA SER A 132 3.21 11.41 6.34
C SER A 132 4.70 11.07 6.51
N GLU A 133 5.13 9.92 5.99
CA GLU A 133 6.53 9.51 6.07
C GLU A 133 7.44 10.38 5.18
N MET A 134 6.98 10.74 3.97
CA MET A 134 7.71 11.66 3.09
C MET A 134 7.97 13.01 3.77
N ARG A 135 6.96 13.58 4.43
CA ARG A 135 7.12 14.87 5.16
C ARG A 135 8.12 14.76 6.31
N LYS A 136 8.05 13.72 7.13
CA LYS A 136 9.01 13.51 8.23
C LYS A 136 10.44 13.47 7.74
N VAL A 137 10.73 12.69 6.68
CA VAL A 137 12.07 12.57 6.12
C VAL A 137 12.48 13.88 5.42
N GLY A 138 11.54 14.54 4.72
CA GLY A 138 11.77 15.85 4.09
C GLY A 138 12.22 16.91 5.11
N GLU A 139 11.52 17.00 6.23
CA GLU A 139 11.89 17.91 7.34
C GLU A 139 13.30 17.62 7.88
N LEU A 140 13.64 16.35 8.10
CA LEU A 140 14.98 15.94 8.54
C LEU A 140 16.07 16.30 7.51
N ARG A 141 15.73 16.27 6.23
CA ARG A 141 16.63 16.61 5.12
C ARG A 141 16.57 18.09 4.72
N LYS A 142 15.79 18.91 5.45
CA LYS A 142 15.61 20.36 5.18
C LYS A 142 15.02 20.63 3.79
N VAL A 143 14.15 19.77 3.31
CA VAL A 143 13.34 19.97 2.10
C VAL A 143 11.95 20.39 2.54
N GLN A 144 11.53 21.60 2.17
CA GLN A 144 10.26 22.16 2.59
C GLN A 144 9.10 21.61 1.77
N THR A 145 8.06 21.10 2.42
CA THR A 145 6.79 20.79 1.74
C THR A 145 6.00 22.08 1.51
N VAL A 146 5.72 22.43 0.26
CA VAL A 146 4.97 23.65 -0.11
C VAL A 146 3.51 23.38 -0.46
N ALA A 147 3.16 22.15 -0.85
CA ALA A 147 1.77 21.74 -1.07
C ALA A 147 1.59 20.23 -0.83
N HIS A 148 0.36 19.86 -0.45
CA HIS A 148 -0.10 18.49 -0.40
C HIS A 148 -1.54 18.43 -0.91
N GLU A 149 -1.68 18.06 -2.17
CA GLU A 149 -2.97 17.92 -2.84
C GLU A 149 -3.38 16.45 -2.87
N LYS A 150 -4.68 16.22 -2.86
CA LYS A 150 -5.26 14.87 -2.84
C LYS A 150 -6.25 14.68 -3.97
N PHE A 151 -6.36 13.45 -4.44
CA PHE A 151 -7.37 13.05 -5.42
C PHE A 151 -7.90 11.65 -5.11
N ASN A 152 -9.12 11.36 -5.54
CA ASN A 152 -9.70 10.03 -5.43
C ASN A 152 -9.40 9.21 -6.68
N PRO A 153 -9.25 7.88 -6.58
CA PRO A 153 -9.05 7.02 -7.76
C PRO A 153 -10.16 7.12 -8.82
N THR A 154 -11.33 7.62 -8.42
CA THR A 154 -12.50 7.82 -9.31
C THR A 154 -12.57 9.20 -9.93
N ASP A 155 -11.67 10.12 -9.57
CA ASP A 155 -11.67 11.47 -10.13
C ASP A 155 -11.31 11.40 -11.62
N THR A 156 -12.10 12.06 -12.46
CA THR A 156 -11.89 12.11 -13.90
C THR A 156 -10.86 13.15 -14.33
N SER A 157 -10.49 14.05 -13.43
CA SER A 157 -9.49 15.10 -13.65
C SER A 157 -8.79 15.47 -12.36
N VAL A 158 -7.48 15.66 -12.43
CA VAL A 158 -6.62 16.18 -11.36
C VAL A 158 -6.06 17.57 -11.71
N THR A 159 -6.61 18.22 -12.72
CA THR A 159 -6.17 19.53 -13.20
C THR A 159 -6.13 20.59 -12.10
N PRO A 160 -7.15 20.73 -11.21
CA PRO A 160 -7.10 21.71 -10.14
C PRO A 160 -5.91 21.51 -9.20
N GLN A 161 -5.63 20.28 -8.82
CA GLN A 161 -4.50 19.92 -7.95
C GLN A 161 -3.16 20.26 -8.62
N VAL A 162 -3.02 19.92 -9.91
CA VAL A 162 -1.82 20.24 -10.69
C VAL A 162 -1.61 21.75 -10.80
N LEU A 163 -2.64 22.52 -11.15
CA LEU A 163 -2.54 23.98 -11.28
C LEU A 163 -2.15 24.64 -9.96
N LYS A 164 -2.74 24.16 -8.84
CA LYS A 164 -2.38 24.67 -7.52
C LYS A 164 -0.94 24.37 -7.16
N VAL A 165 -0.46 23.16 -7.41
CA VAL A 165 0.93 22.80 -7.18
C VAL A 165 1.87 23.64 -8.04
N LEU A 166 1.58 23.80 -9.34
CA LEU A 166 2.39 24.59 -10.26
C LEU A 166 2.45 26.06 -9.87
N SER A 167 1.36 26.63 -9.34
CA SER A 167 1.34 28.05 -8.91
C SER A 167 2.32 28.35 -7.77
N LEU A 168 2.75 27.34 -7.02
CA LEU A 168 3.73 27.46 -5.92
C LEU A 168 5.18 27.25 -6.37
N ASN A 169 5.37 26.91 -7.65
CA ASN A 169 6.68 26.69 -8.27
C ASN A 169 7.65 25.84 -7.42
N PRO A 170 7.26 24.62 -7.01
CA PRO A 170 8.16 23.75 -6.27
C PRO A 170 9.32 23.25 -7.14
N ASP A 171 10.48 22.97 -6.52
CA ASP A 171 11.63 22.38 -7.23
C ASP A 171 11.32 20.95 -7.71
N ALA A 172 10.44 20.24 -7.00
CA ALA A 172 10.01 18.89 -7.37
C ALA A 172 8.56 18.62 -6.98
N VAL A 173 7.92 17.73 -7.72
CA VAL A 173 6.59 17.19 -7.41
C VAL A 173 6.69 15.68 -7.28
N LEU A 174 6.16 15.14 -6.19
CA LEU A 174 6.03 13.70 -5.97
C LEU A 174 4.55 13.30 -6.15
N ILE A 175 4.33 12.30 -7.01
CA ILE A 175 3.00 11.79 -7.36
C ILE A 175 2.94 10.29 -7.06
#